data_bb40540f1f55164cdad40a7f4d5c03f4
#
_entry.id   bb40540f1f55164cdad40a7f4d5c03f4
#
_cell.length_a   1.000
_cell.length_b   1.000
_cell.length_c   1.000
_cell.angle_alpha   90.00
_cell.angle_beta   90.00
_cell.angle_gamma   90.00
#
_symmetry.space_group_name_H-M   'P 1'
#
loop_
_entity.id
_entity.type
_entity.pdbx_description
1 polymer ?
#
loop_
_entity_poly.entity_id
_entity_poly.type
_entity_poly.pdbx_seq_one_letter_code
_entity_poly.pdbx_strand_id
1 'polypeptide(L)'
;DPLFVIDGIIRDKAAFDALEPNEIDQLSFLKDAATASVYGSKAGNGVVLVTTKSGADAMGKPKFEYQGSYTFNRPTRKLFSDEMSAYKELVYQNLVAEANGLPLPNNEEEMEYAKTHDYNVNDLIWQNPWNTKHSISATGGTEKVKYYVLGNFIREEGSYKNLENNKYSFRSNLTVNLSKYISLNANISGYQKDDRRFNWPGSGDDSEDIFDFYRTTFNCLRTVPSYAYLDGTPANEKTDYPIYP
;
A
#
# COMPACT_ATOMS: atom_id res chain seq x y z
N ASP A 1 17.03 -14.29 -4.86
CA ASP A 1 15.60 -14.60 -4.85
C ASP A 1 15.37 -16.05 -5.29
N PRO A 2 14.34 -16.74 -4.78
CA PRO A 2 13.95 -18.05 -5.28
C PRO A 2 13.41 -17.95 -6.73
N LEU A 3 13.37 -19.09 -7.42
CA LEU A 3 12.72 -19.18 -8.72
C LEU A 3 11.20 -19.31 -8.53
N PHE A 4 10.43 -18.50 -9.25
CA PHE A 4 8.97 -18.60 -9.22
C PHE A 4 8.46 -19.39 -10.44
N VAL A 5 7.61 -20.38 -10.19
CA VAL A 5 6.96 -21.18 -11.23
C VAL A 5 5.46 -21.11 -11.00
N ILE A 6 4.74 -20.46 -11.92
CA ILE A 6 3.29 -20.28 -11.84
C ILE A 6 2.66 -21.09 -12.95
N ASP A 7 1.80 -22.04 -12.59
CA ASP A 7 1.14 -22.98 -13.51
C ASP A 7 2.12 -23.68 -14.48
N GLY A 8 3.29 -24.07 -13.95
CA GLY A 8 4.34 -24.75 -14.70
C GLY A 8 5.25 -23.83 -15.53
N ILE A 9 5.02 -22.51 -15.53
CA ILE A 9 5.80 -21.54 -16.29
C ILE A 9 6.69 -20.74 -15.35
N ILE A 10 7.98 -20.63 -15.68
CA ILE A 10 8.93 -19.78 -14.93
C ILE A 10 8.54 -18.32 -15.15
N ARG A 11 8.37 -17.60 -14.05
CA ARG A 11 8.00 -16.18 -14.00
C ARG A 11 8.97 -15.39 -13.10
N ASP A 12 8.93 -14.09 -13.20
CA ASP A 12 9.64 -13.19 -12.31
C ASP A 12 8.88 -12.97 -10.98
N LYS A 13 9.57 -12.34 -10.02
CA LYS A 13 8.98 -11.99 -8.74
C LYS A 13 7.78 -11.05 -8.89
N ALA A 14 7.82 -10.14 -9.85
CA ALA A 14 6.73 -9.19 -10.07
C ALA A 14 5.43 -9.90 -10.46
N ALA A 15 5.50 -10.94 -11.28
CA ALA A 15 4.35 -11.76 -11.63
C ALA A 15 3.78 -12.53 -10.43
N PHE A 16 4.65 -12.98 -9.51
CA PHE A 16 4.22 -13.61 -8.26
C PHE A 16 3.57 -12.60 -7.30
N ASP A 17 4.18 -11.44 -7.12
CA ASP A 17 3.65 -10.37 -6.26
C ASP A 17 2.32 -9.78 -6.79
N ALA A 18 2.06 -9.95 -8.09
CA ALA A 18 0.80 -9.52 -8.71
C ALA A 18 -0.36 -10.48 -8.45
N LEU A 19 -0.10 -11.72 -8.00
CA LEU A 19 -1.14 -12.69 -7.67
C LEU A 19 -1.89 -12.29 -6.40
N GLU A 20 -3.21 -12.44 -6.44
CA GLU A 20 -4.01 -12.33 -5.24
C GLU A 20 -4.13 -13.70 -4.55
N PRO A 21 -4.17 -13.75 -3.21
CA PRO A 21 -4.29 -15.02 -2.48
C PRO A 21 -5.50 -15.87 -2.90
N ASN A 22 -6.59 -15.23 -3.31
CA ASN A 22 -7.79 -15.92 -3.78
C ASN A 22 -7.65 -16.56 -5.17
N GLU A 23 -6.59 -16.24 -5.92
CA GLU A 23 -6.25 -16.87 -7.20
C GLU A 23 -5.50 -18.19 -7.00
N ILE A 24 -4.85 -18.37 -5.85
CA ILE A 24 -3.96 -19.48 -5.57
C ILE A 24 -4.79 -20.68 -5.07
N ASP A 25 -4.56 -21.82 -5.66
CA ASP A 25 -5.06 -23.10 -5.21
C ASP A 25 -4.04 -23.79 -4.31
N GLN A 26 -2.77 -23.86 -4.77
CA GLN A 26 -1.70 -24.49 -4.04
C GLN A 26 -0.41 -23.69 -4.14
N LEU A 27 0.32 -23.62 -3.03
CA LEU A 27 1.65 -23.02 -2.93
C LEU A 27 2.60 -24.05 -2.32
N SER A 28 3.72 -24.34 -3.00
CA SER A 28 4.73 -25.29 -2.56
C SER A 28 6.12 -24.69 -2.65
N PHE A 29 6.96 -24.98 -1.65
CA PHE A 29 8.34 -24.52 -1.61
C PHE A 29 9.30 -25.70 -1.72
N LEU A 30 10.09 -25.72 -2.80
CA LEU A 30 11.14 -26.73 -3.01
C LEU A 30 12.46 -26.14 -2.53
N LYS A 31 12.96 -26.64 -1.41
CA LYS A 31 14.21 -26.18 -0.78
C LYS A 31 15.37 -27.17 -0.93
N ASP A 32 15.07 -28.40 -1.26
CA ASP A 32 16.10 -29.43 -1.43
C ASP A 32 16.62 -29.46 -2.88
N ALA A 33 17.92 -29.74 -3.02
CA ALA A 33 18.61 -29.72 -4.31
C ALA A 33 18.09 -30.80 -5.27
N ALA A 34 17.55 -31.91 -4.78
CA ALA A 34 17.04 -32.98 -5.63
C ALA A 34 15.76 -32.56 -6.35
N THR A 35 14.79 -32.01 -5.65
CA THR A 35 13.52 -31.52 -6.23
C THR A 35 13.72 -30.24 -7.05
N ALA A 36 14.63 -29.36 -6.61
CA ALA A 36 14.93 -28.12 -7.34
C ALA A 36 15.71 -28.38 -8.65
N SER A 37 16.43 -29.49 -8.77
CA SER A 37 17.27 -29.81 -9.94
C SER A 37 16.50 -29.87 -11.26
N VAL A 38 15.22 -30.19 -11.23
CA VAL A 38 14.33 -30.21 -12.41
C VAL A 38 14.25 -28.84 -13.09
N TYR A 39 14.48 -27.75 -12.32
CA TYR A 39 14.43 -26.36 -12.81
C TYR A 39 15.82 -25.78 -13.13
N GLY A 40 16.87 -26.60 -13.07
CA GLY A 40 18.23 -26.26 -13.46
C GLY A 40 18.94 -25.31 -12.48
N SER A 41 20.02 -24.65 -12.95
CA SER A 41 20.89 -23.82 -12.12
C SER A 41 20.20 -22.60 -11.49
N LYS A 42 19.11 -22.12 -12.06
CA LYS A 42 18.33 -21.00 -11.53
C LYS A 42 17.61 -21.33 -10.22
N ALA A 43 17.47 -22.60 -9.90
CA ALA A 43 16.79 -23.07 -8.71
C ALA A 43 17.70 -23.16 -7.46
N GLY A 44 18.95 -22.67 -7.54
CA GLY A 44 19.93 -22.74 -6.44
C GLY A 44 19.48 -22.09 -5.12
N ASN A 45 18.57 -21.12 -5.19
CA ASN A 45 17.97 -20.48 -4.00
C ASN A 45 16.58 -21.06 -3.64
N GLY A 46 16.22 -22.22 -4.18
CA GLY A 46 14.93 -22.86 -4.04
C GLY A 46 13.92 -22.41 -5.10
N VAL A 47 12.78 -23.10 -5.14
CA VAL A 47 11.69 -22.88 -6.09
C VAL A 47 10.38 -22.67 -5.36
N VAL A 48 9.63 -21.67 -5.74
CA VAL A 48 8.25 -21.40 -5.31
C VAL A 48 7.33 -21.87 -6.42
N LEU A 49 6.61 -22.97 -6.19
CA LEU A 49 5.60 -23.47 -7.12
C LEU A 49 4.24 -22.93 -6.73
N VAL A 50 3.58 -22.29 -7.68
CA VAL A 50 2.22 -21.77 -7.53
C VAL A 50 1.33 -22.48 -8.54
N THR A 51 0.28 -23.09 -8.04
CA THR A 51 -0.84 -23.57 -8.88
C THR A 51 -2.01 -22.64 -8.66
N THR A 52 -2.53 -22.05 -9.73
CA THR A 52 -3.70 -21.20 -9.65
C THR A 52 -4.98 -22.04 -9.76
N LYS A 53 -6.08 -21.50 -9.22
CA LYS A 53 -7.39 -22.15 -9.28
C LYS A 53 -7.78 -22.46 -10.73
N SER A 54 -8.31 -23.64 -10.93
CA SER A 54 -8.77 -24.13 -12.23
C SER A 54 -10.19 -24.67 -12.14
N GLY A 55 -10.82 -24.90 -13.27
CA GLY A 55 -12.11 -25.58 -13.34
C GLY A 55 -12.03 -27.10 -13.18
N ALA A 56 -10.88 -27.66 -12.73
CA ALA A 56 -10.63 -29.09 -12.75
C ALA A 56 -11.66 -29.90 -11.97
N ASP A 57 -12.11 -29.42 -10.81
CA ASP A 57 -13.03 -30.14 -9.93
C ASP A 57 -14.50 -29.74 -10.11
N ALA A 58 -14.78 -28.80 -11.01
CA ALA A 58 -16.13 -28.28 -11.22
C ALA A 58 -16.84 -29.05 -12.35
N MET A 59 -17.39 -30.21 -12.01
CA MET A 59 -18.28 -30.92 -12.93
C MET A 59 -19.73 -30.53 -12.66
N GLY A 60 -20.46 -30.13 -13.69
CA GLY A 60 -21.89 -29.85 -13.61
C GLY A 60 -22.27 -28.38 -13.78
N LYS A 61 -23.17 -27.89 -12.92
CA LYS A 61 -23.68 -26.51 -13.03
C LYS A 61 -22.59 -25.48 -12.68
N PRO A 62 -22.53 -24.34 -13.40
CA PRO A 62 -21.62 -23.26 -13.06
C PRO A 62 -21.80 -22.80 -11.60
N LYS A 63 -20.68 -22.64 -10.89
CA LYS A 63 -20.64 -22.05 -9.55
C LYS A 63 -20.12 -20.63 -9.67
N PHE A 64 -20.91 -19.69 -9.15
CA PHE A 64 -20.49 -18.29 -9.00
C PHE A 64 -20.16 -18.03 -7.55
N GLU A 65 -19.08 -17.31 -7.32
CA GLU A 65 -18.65 -16.92 -5.99
C GLU A 65 -18.29 -15.44 -6.00
N TYR A 66 -18.81 -14.72 -5.01
CA TYR A 66 -18.42 -13.34 -4.75
C TYR A 66 -17.84 -13.25 -3.35
N GLN A 67 -16.70 -12.57 -3.24
CA GLN A 67 -16.06 -12.23 -1.98
C GLN A 67 -15.86 -10.73 -1.92
N GLY A 68 -16.32 -10.12 -0.83
CA GLY A 68 -16.14 -8.70 -0.57
C GLY A 68 -15.59 -8.48 0.83
N SER A 69 -14.67 -7.54 0.98
CA SER A 69 -14.19 -7.10 2.29
C SER A 69 -14.01 -5.60 2.34
N TYR A 70 -14.35 -5.03 3.50
CA TYR A 70 -14.08 -3.65 3.88
C TYR A 70 -13.24 -3.66 5.15
N THR A 71 -12.17 -2.92 5.15
CA THR A 71 -11.28 -2.80 6.30
C THR A 71 -11.10 -1.33 6.63
N PHE A 72 -11.43 -0.96 7.86
CA PHE A 72 -11.19 0.38 8.39
C PHE A 72 -9.97 0.32 9.30
N ASN A 73 -8.97 1.11 8.98
CA ASN A 73 -7.75 1.17 9.76
C ASN A 73 -7.74 2.47 10.55
N ARG A 74 -7.27 2.37 11.79
CA ARG A 74 -7.07 3.51 12.64
C ARG A 74 -5.67 3.41 13.24
N PRO A 75 -4.80 4.40 13.07
CA PRO A 75 -3.49 4.37 13.69
C PRO A 75 -3.66 4.32 15.20
N THR A 76 -2.99 3.39 15.85
CA THR A 76 -3.01 3.25 17.31
C THR A 76 -2.28 4.40 17.99
N ARG A 77 -1.36 5.03 17.30
CA ARG A 77 -0.59 6.18 17.75
C ARG A 77 -0.29 7.06 16.54
N LYS A 78 -0.58 8.34 16.64
CA LYS A 78 -0.04 9.32 15.70
C LYS A 78 1.41 9.59 16.10
N LEU A 79 2.33 9.61 15.15
CA LEU A 79 3.69 10.00 15.43
C LEU A 79 3.70 11.49 15.91
N PHE A 80 4.26 11.75 17.07
CA PHE A 80 4.50 13.10 17.64
C PHE A 80 3.25 13.97 17.88
N SER A 81 2.06 13.40 18.08
CA SER A 81 0.89 14.24 17.89
C SER A 81 0.25 14.83 19.13
N ASP A 82 0.11 14.10 20.19
CA ASP A 82 -0.89 14.53 21.19
C ASP A 82 -0.28 15.00 22.52
N GLU A 83 1.00 14.73 22.72
CA GLU A 83 1.69 15.05 23.97
C GLU A 83 2.41 16.40 23.94
N MET A 84 2.68 16.93 22.73
CA MET A 84 3.40 18.18 22.50
C MET A 84 2.43 19.20 21.91
N SER A 85 2.06 20.21 22.66
CA SER A 85 1.38 21.41 22.11
C SER A 85 2.39 22.49 21.73
N ALA A 86 1.97 23.48 20.93
CA ALA A 86 2.81 24.64 20.61
C ALA A 86 3.43 25.27 21.86
N TYR A 87 2.64 25.47 22.91
CA TYR A 87 3.12 26.00 24.17
C TYR A 87 4.20 25.13 24.83
N LYS A 88 3.98 23.81 24.89
CA LYS A 88 4.98 22.89 25.47
C LYS A 88 6.28 22.86 24.67
N GLU A 89 6.18 22.98 23.33
CA GLU A 89 7.35 23.06 22.46
C GLU A 89 8.21 24.30 22.79
N LEU A 90 7.59 25.48 22.89
CA LEU A 90 8.31 26.72 23.27
C LEU A 90 8.89 26.63 24.67
N VAL A 91 8.14 26.07 25.65
CA VAL A 91 8.66 25.83 27.02
C VAL A 91 9.90 24.93 26.94
N TYR A 92 9.85 23.87 26.20
CA TYR A 92 10.99 22.95 26.05
C TYR A 92 12.20 23.64 25.42
N GLN A 93 12.01 24.44 24.38
CA GLN A 93 13.09 25.20 23.72
C GLN A 93 13.74 26.18 24.71
N ASN A 94 12.94 26.89 25.51
CA ASN A 94 13.44 27.82 26.52
C ASN A 94 14.21 27.08 27.63
N LEU A 95 13.72 25.95 28.12
CA LEU A 95 14.42 25.11 29.12
C LEU A 95 15.75 24.57 28.59
N VAL A 96 15.81 24.14 27.32
CA VAL A 96 17.07 23.68 26.70
C VAL A 96 18.06 24.86 26.58
N ALA A 97 17.62 26.03 26.16
CA ALA A 97 18.47 27.21 26.07
C ALA A 97 19.04 27.61 27.44
N GLU A 98 18.18 27.70 28.47
CA GLU A 98 18.58 27.98 29.84
C GLU A 98 19.60 26.97 30.37
N ALA A 99 19.37 25.68 30.19
CA ALA A 99 20.29 24.62 30.60
C ALA A 99 21.66 24.72 29.92
N ASN A 100 21.74 25.33 28.74
CA ASN A 100 22.99 25.53 28.00
C ASN A 100 23.58 26.93 28.19
N GLY A 101 22.99 27.78 29.06
CA GLY A 101 23.43 29.14 29.29
C GLY A 101 23.24 30.06 28.08
N LEU A 102 22.29 29.78 27.22
CA LEU A 102 21.94 30.56 26.03
C LEU A 102 20.79 31.50 26.31
N PRO A 103 20.66 32.62 25.57
CA PRO A 103 19.46 33.45 25.62
C PRO A 103 18.19 32.65 25.33
N LEU A 104 17.09 33.01 26.00
CA LEU A 104 15.80 32.35 25.72
C LEU A 104 15.34 32.67 24.29
N PRO A 105 15.08 31.65 23.44
CA PRO A 105 14.65 31.88 22.08
C PRO A 105 13.22 32.38 21.95
N ASN A 106 12.37 32.14 22.96
CA ASN A 106 10.96 32.53 22.93
C ASN A 106 10.62 33.47 24.06
N ASN A 107 9.97 34.60 23.76
CA ASN A 107 9.55 35.61 24.71
C ASN A 107 8.16 35.33 25.33
N GLU A 108 7.72 36.18 26.29
CA GLU A 108 6.44 35.99 26.96
C GLU A 108 5.23 36.13 26.02
N GLU A 109 5.30 37.00 25.00
CA GLU A 109 4.23 37.22 24.03
C GLU A 109 4.04 35.99 23.13
N GLU A 110 5.15 35.42 22.67
CA GLU A 110 5.15 34.17 21.90
C GLU A 110 4.61 32.99 22.72
N MET A 111 4.99 32.91 23.98
CA MET A 111 4.50 31.91 24.91
C MET A 111 2.98 32.04 25.14
N GLU A 112 2.46 33.29 25.29
CA GLU A 112 1.02 33.51 25.45
C GLU A 112 0.23 33.18 24.17
N TYR A 113 0.78 33.57 23.00
CA TYR A 113 0.21 33.20 21.70
C TYR A 113 0.09 31.68 21.54
N ALA A 114 1.13 30.94 21.89
CA ALA A 114 1.16 29.48 21.76
C ALA A 114 0.18 28.75 22.67
N LYS A 115 -0.35 29.37 23.73
CA LYS A 115 -1.41 28.78 24.57
C LYS A 115 -2.74 28.64 23.84
N THR A 116 -3.01 29.52 22.89
CA THR A 116 -4.28 29.62 22.17
C THR A 116 -4.16 29.20 20.69
N HIS A 117 -2.94 29.14 20.17
CA HIS A 117 -2.66 28.81 18.78
C HIS A 117 -1.75 27.59 18.71
N ASP A 118 -2.34 26.48 18.32
CA ASP A 118 -1.64 25.19 18.18
C ASP A 118 -2.00 24.55 16.81
N TYR A 119 -1.08 24.65 15.87
CA TYR A 119 -1.27 24.16 14.50
C TYR A 119 -0.57 22.84 14.31
N ASN A 120 -1.34 21.77 14.31
CA ASN A 120 -0.79 20.41 14.11
C ASN A 120 -0.85 20.01 12.65
N VAL A 121 0.26 20.11 11.95
CA VAL A 121 0.35 19.71 10.53
C VAL A 121 -0.05 18.25 10.29
N ASN A 122 0.12 17.37 11.31
CA ASN A 122 -0.30 15.99 11.20
C ASN A 122 -1.81 15.86 10.94
N ASP A 123 -2.64 16.76 11.45
CA ASP A 123 -4.09 16.70 11.23
C ASP A 123 -4.47 17.04 9.78
N LEU A 124 -3.57 17.72 9.06
CA LEU A 124 -3.76 17.99 7.63
C LEU A 124 -3.43 16.80 6.75
N ILE A 125 -2.43 16.02 7.13
CA ILE A 125 -1.87 14.94 6.30
C ILE A 125 -2.39 13.56 6.66
N TRP A 126 -2.77 13.31 7.94
CA TRP A 126 -3.28 12.02 8.37
C TRP A 126 -4.73 11.79 7.97
N GLN A 127 -5.01 10.54 7.68
CA GLN A 127 -6.37 10.03 7.52
C GLN A 127 -6.49 8.65 8.14
N ASN A 128 -7.73 8.24 8.43
CA ASN A 128 -8.05 6.87 8.77
C ASN A 128 -8.32 6.12 7.47
N PRO A 129 -7.39 5.30 6.97
CA PRO A 129 -7.55 4.68 5.68
C PRO A 129 -8.64 3.60 5.73
N TRP A 130 -9.36 3.46 4.63
CA TRP A 130 -10.26 2.36 4.42
C TRP A 130 -9.84 1.60 3.16
N ASN A 131 -9.90 0.28 3.24
CA ASN A 131 -9.51 -0.59 2.15
C ASN A 131 -10.71 -1.44 1.74
N THR A 132 -10.83 -1.68 0.45
CA THR A 132 -11.87 -2.58 -0.06
C THR A 132 -11.28 -3.57 -1.06
N LYS A 133 -11.76 -4.81 -0.98
CA LYS A 133 -11.43 -5.87 -1.93
C LYS A 133 -12.72 -6.52 -2.38
N HIS A 134 -12.87 -6.68 -3.68
CA HIS A 134 -14.00 -7.35 -4.30
C HIS A 134 -13.48 -8.35 -5.32
N SER A 135 -13.96 -9.58 -5.24
CA SER A 135 -13.68 -10.59 -6.24
C SER A 135 -14.96 -11.29 -6.67
N ILE A 136 -15.05 -11.56 -7.94
CA ILE A 136 -16.11 -12.37 -8.52
C ILE A 136 -15.49 -13.47 -9.34
N SER A 137 -15.90 -14.71 -9.12
CA SER A 137 -15.42 -15.85 -9.89
C SER A 137 -16.57 -16.71 -10.41
N ALA A 138 -16.30 -17.36 -11.52
CA ALA A 138 -17.15 -18.37 -12.12
C ALA A 138 -16.32 -19.62 -12.41
N THR A 139 -16.76 -20.75 -11.89
CA THR A 139 -16.12 -22.06 -12.07
C THR A 139 -17.14 -23.02 -12.64
N GLY A 140 -16.77 -23.77 -13.63
CA GLY A 140 -17.68 -24.74 -14.20
C GLY A 140 -17.00 -25.63 -15.22
N GLY A 141 -17.76 -26.62 -15.73
CA GLY A 141 -17.24 -27.47 -16.78
C GLY A 141 -18.00 -28.75 -16.98
N THR A 142 -17.55 -29.44 -17.97
CA THR A 142 -17.94 -30.79 -18.36
C THR A 142 -16.68 -31.65 -18.45
N GLU A 143 -16.81 -32.94 -18.78
CA GLU A 143 -15.64 -33.79 -19.06
C GLU A 143 -14.75 -33.24 -20.19
N LYS A 144 -15.34 -32.50 -21.14
CA LYS A 144 -14.63 -31.96 -22.30
C LYS A 144 -14.09 -30.56 -22.10
N VAL A 145 -14.78 -29.72 -21.32
CA VAL A 145 -14.40 -28.32 -21.15
C VAL A 145 -14.51 -27.97 -19.68
N LYS A 146 -13.47 -27.42 -19.12
CA LYS A 146 -13.42 -26.92 -17.75
C LYS A 146 -12.92 -25.48 -17.76
N TYR A 147 -13.52 -24.61 -16.97
CA TYR A 147 -13.15 -23.22 -16.94
C TYR A 147 -13.18 -22.65 -15.52
N TYR A 148 -12.31 -21.71 -15.29
CA TYR A 148 -12.29 -20.79 -14.16
C TYR A 148 -12.07 -19.38 -14.67
N VAL A 149 -12.91 -18.46 -14.25
CA VAL A 149 -12.76 -17.03 -14.57
C VAL A 149 -12.86 -16.25 -13.27
N LEU A 150 -11.98 -15.27 -13.09
CA LEU A 150 -11.92 -14.42 -11.91
C LEU A 150 -11.69 -12.98 -12.31
N GLY A 151 -12.40 -12.07 -11.68
CA GLY A 151 -12.12 -10.63 -11.69
C GLY A 151 -11.95 -10.12 -10.25
N ASN A 152 -10.90 -9.33 -10.01
CA ASN A 152 -10.65 -8.69 -8.72
C ASN A 152 -10.58 -7.18 -8.88
N PHE A 153 -11.09 -6.48 -7.89
CA PHE A 153 -10.85 -5.06 -7.65
C PHE A 153 -10.38 -4.86 -6.21
N ILE A 154 -9.30 -4.14 -6.07
CA ILE A 154 -8.70 -3.81 -4.77
C ILE A 154 -8.44 -2.32 -4.75
N ARG A 155 -8.88 -1.65 -3.69
CA ARG A 155 -8.51 -0.29 -3.36
C ARG A 155 -7.91 -0.27 -1.97
N GLU A 156 -6.73 0.28 -1.87
CA GLU A 156 -6.00 0.43 -0.62
C GLU A 156 -5.60 1.89 -0.44
N GLU A 157 -5.96 2.46 0.69
CA GLU A 157 -5.56 3.80 1.10
C GLU A 157 -4.47 3.71 2.17
N GLY A 158 -3.50 4.61 2.11
CA GLY A 158 -2.52 4.77 3.15
C GLY A 158 -3.00 5.68 4.28
N SER A 159 -2.27 5.69 5.39
CA SER A 159 -2.55 6.58 6.53
C SER A 159 -2.31 8.05 6.23
N TYR A 160 -1.67 8.37 5.12
CA TYR A 160 -1.49 9.74 4.63
C TYR A 160 -2.45 10.01 3.49
N LYS A 161 -3.00 11.23 3.44
CA LYS A 161 -3.84 11.66 2.30
C LYS A 161 -3.06 11.59 1.00
N ASN A 162 -3.76 11.32 -0.10
CA ASN A 162 -3.18 11.15 -1.44
C ASN A 162 -2.25 9.93 -1.61
N LEU A 163 -2.26 8.99 -0.69
CA LEU A 163 -1.62 7.70 -0.84
C LEU A 163 -2.70 6.65 -1.10
N GLU A 164 -2.81 6.21 -2.34
CA GLU A 164 -3.87 5.32 -2.81
C GLU A 164 -3.32 4.35 -3.86
N ASN A 165 -3.75 3.10 -3.79
CA ASN A 165 -3.47 2.07 -4.77
C ASN A 165 -4.78 1.43 -5.22
N ASN A 166 -5.07 1.47 -6.52
CA ASN A 166 -6.19 0.79 -7.14
C ASN A 166 -5.64 -0.30 -8.06
N LYS A 167 -6.05 -1.54 -7.84
CA LYS A 167 -5.63 -2.69 -8.63
C LYS A 167 -6.84 -3.42 -9.19
N TYR A 168 -6.82 -3.64 -10.48
CA TYR A 168 -7.78 -4.45 -11.22
C TYR A 168 -7.03 -5.66 -11.75
N SER A 169 -7.53 -6.86 -11.52
CA SER A 169 -6.95 -8.07 -12.08
C SER A 169 -8.00 -8.99 -12.67
N PHE A 170 -7.59 -9.72 -13.69
CA PHE A 170 -8.40 -10.69 -14.39
C PHE A 170 -7.60 -11.96 -14.61
N ARG A 171 -8.26 -13.11 -14.44
CA ARG A 171 -7.70 -14.42 -14.75
C ARG A 171 -8.75 -15.31 -15.41
N SER A 172 -8.32 -16.05 -16.42
CA SER A 172 -9.12 -17.08 -17.05
C SER A 172 -8.27 -18.32 -17.31
N ASN A 173 -8.66 -19.43 -16.73
CA ASN A 173 -8.04 -20.74 -16.94
C ASN A 173 -9.07 -21.63 -17.63
N LEU A 174 -8.71 -22.12 -18.82
CA LEU A 174 -9.54 -22.94 -19.66
C LEU A 174 -8.81 -24.27 -19.99
N THR A 175 -9.46 -25.37 -19.75
CA THR A 175 -8.97 -26.68 -20.17
C THR A 175 -10.00 -27.30 -21.14
N VAL A 176 -9.55 -27.70 -22.33
CA VAL A 176 -10.38 -28.36 -23.34
C VAL A 176 -9.78 -29.73 -23.68
N ASN A 177 -10.50 -30.79 -23.36
CA ASN A 177 -10.13 -32.15 -23.70
C ASN A 177 -10.70 -32.48 -25.09
N LEU A 178 -9.86 -32.38 -26.12
CA LEU A 178 -10.24 -32.64 -27.51
C LEU A 178 -10.42 -34.13 -27.75
N SER A 179 -9.64 -34.96 -27.08
CA SER A 179 -9.74 -36.41 -27.08
C SER A 179 -9.15 -36.96 -25.78
N LYS A 180 -9.21 -38.28 -25.58
CA LYS A 180 -8.54 -38.94 -24.45
C LYS A 180 -7.01 -38.84 -24.46
N TYR A 181 -6.43 -38.35 -25.55
CA TYR A 181 -4.97 -38.20 -25.72
C TYR A 181 -4.53 -36.74 -25.86
N ILE A 182 -5.47 -35.82 -26.12
CA ILE A 182 -5.15 -34.44 -26.43
C ILE A 182 -5.98 -33.52 -25.54
N SER A 183 -5.30 -32.72 -24.73
CA SER A 183 -5.90 -31.62 -23.97
C SER A 183 -5.21 -30.31 -24.29
N LEU A 184 -5.97 -29.22 -24.35
CA LEU A 184 -5.51 -27.84 -24.52
C LEU A 184 -5.76 -27.10 -23.23
N ASN A 185 -4.71 -26.47 -22.67
CA ASN A 185 -4.81 -25.60 -21.52
C ASN A 185 -4.46 -24.17 -21.96
N ALA A 186 -5.33 -23.22 -21.67
CA ALA A 186 -5.14 -21.82 -21.94
C ALA A 186 -5.30 -21.02 -20.64
N ASN A 187 -4.22 -20.41 -20.19
CA ASN A 187 -4.20 -19.56 -18.99
C ASN A 187 -3.92 -18.13 -19.41
N ILE A 188 -4.89 -17.25 -19.19
CA ILE A 188 -4.81 -15.83 -19.52
C ILE A 188 -4.97 -15.06 -18.22
N SER A 189 -4.04 -14.15 -17.94
CA SER A 189 -4.15 -13.24 -16.80
C SER A 189 -3.56 -11.89 -17.14
N GLY A 190 -4.08 -10.87 -16.48
CA GLY A 190 -3.58 -9.52 -16.59
C GLY A 190 -4.01 -8.69 -15.38
N TYR A 191 -3.30 -7.62 -15.15
CA TYR A 191 -3.66 -6.65 -14.11
C TYR A 191 -3.30 -5.24 -14.54
N GLN A 192 -4.03 -4.27 -14.00
CA GLN A 192 -3.70 -2.86 -14.03
C GLN A 192 -3.58 -2.39 -12.59
N LYS A 193 -2.57 -1.58 -12.33
CA LYS A 193 -2.32 -0.97 -11.03
C LYS A 193 -2.12 0.52 -11.20
N ASP A 194 -2.93 1.29 -10.47
CA ASP A 194 -2.87 2.75 -10.46
C ASP A 194 -2.45 3.18 -9.06
N ASP A 195 -1.20 3.58 -8.91
CA ASP A 195 -0.64 4.08 -7.67
C ASP A 195 -0.69 5.62 -7.68
N ARG A 196 -1.33 6.21 -6.68
CA ARG A 196 -1.23 7.63 -6.38
C ARG A 196 -0.34 7.80 -5.18
N ARG A 197 0.69 8.60 -5.34
CA ARG A 197 1.64 8.96 -4.28
C ARG A 197 1.77 10.47 -4.23
N PHE A 198 2.07 11.01 -3.07
CA PHE A 198 2.50 12.41 -3.00
C PHE A 198 3.91 12.50 -3.60
N ASN A 199 4.08 13.49 -4.48
CA ASN A 199 5.40 13.81 -5.03
C ASN A 199 6.03 14.85 -4.12
N TRP A 200 7.12 14.47 -3.44
CA TRP A 200 7.90 15.43 -2.68
C TRP A 200 8.93 16.09 -3.60
N PRO A 201 8.93 17.41 -3.76
CA PRO A 201 9.96 18.09 -4.53
C PRO A 201 11.24 18.15 -3.69
N GLY A 202 11.88 17.06 -3.43
CA GLY A 202 13.09 16.96 -2.65
C GLY A 202 14.26 16.64 -3.54
N SER A 203 15.31 17.46 -3.42
CA SER A 203 16.70 17.21 -3.79
C SER A 203 16.92 16.07 -4.80
N GLY A 204 17.13 16.41 -6.02
CA GLY A 204 17.64 15.75 -7.23
C GLY A 204 18.38 14.41 -7.19
N ASP A 205 18.25 13.64 -6.15
CA ASP A 205 18.65 12.26 -6.08
C ASP A 205 17.38 11.42 -6.03
N ASP A 206 17.30 10.35 -6.80
CA ASP A 206 16.15 9.47 -7.00
C ASP A 206 15.64 8.74 -5.73
N SER A 207 16.07 9.15 -4.56
CA SER A 207 15.52 8.71 -3.30
C SER A 207 14.23 9.48 -3.02
N GLU A 208 13.10 8.93 -3.41
CA GLU A 208 11.79 9.24 -2.84
C GLU A 208 11.83 8.95 -1.33
N ASP A 209 12.56 9.78 -0.59
CA ASP A 209 12.83 9.49 0.80
C ASP A 209 11.61 9.92 1.63
N ILE A 210 10.82 8.94 2.00
CA ILE A 210 9.73 9.09 2.96
C ILE A 210 10.24 9.74 4.26
N PHE A 211 11.53 9.61 4.56
CA PHE A 211 12.17 10.26 5.70
C PHE A 211 12.20 11.77 5.56
N ASP A 212 12.39 12.31 4.35
CA ASP A 212 12.35 13.77 4.15
C ASP A 212 10.96 14.34 4.35
N PHE A 213 9.93 13.62 3.94
CA PHE A 213 8.55 13.99 4.25
C PHE A 213 8.30 14.00 5.76
N TYR A 214 8.70 12.95 6.48
CA TYR A 214 8.60 12.89 7.92
C TYR A 214 9.40 14.02 8.57
N ARG A 215 10.67 14.19 8.21
CA ARG A 215 11.54 15.22 8.77
C ARG A 215 10.95 16.62 8.61
N THR A 216 10.43 16.94 7.44
CA THR A 216 9.83 18.25 7.18
C THR A 216 8.54 18.43 7.97
N THR A 217 7.70 17.40 8.04
CA THR A 217 6.47 17.43 8.82
C THR A 217 6.74 17.62 10.32
N PHE A 218 7.81 17.02 10.86
CA PHE A 218 8.21 17.16 12.25
C PHE A 218 8.89 18.48 12.57
N ASN A 219 9.51 19.09 11.58
CA ASN A 219 10.15 20.38 11.75
C ASN A 219 9.18 21.57 11.56
N CYS A 220 7.92 21.32 11.22
CA CYS A 220 6.91 22.36 11.17
C CYS A 220 6.62 22.90 12.57
N LEU A 221 6.88 24.18 12.78
CA LEU A 221 6.58 24.84 14.03
C LEU A 221 5.06 24.87 14.27
N ARG A 222 4.62 24.42 15.42
CA ARG A 222 3.19 24.39 15.77
C ARG A 222 2.59 25.78 16.03
N THR A 223 3.42 26.77 16.14
CA THR A 223 3.01 28.19 16.26
C THR A 223 2.71 28.84 14.91
N VAL A 224 3.08 28.21 13.80
CA VAL A 224 2.87 28.72 12.44
C VAL A 224 1.66 28.05 11.81
N PRO A 225 0.63 28.80 11.38
CA PRO A 225 -0.53 28.23 10.72
C PRO A 225 -0.14 27.67 9.34
N SER A 226 -0.76 26.55 8.97
CA SER A 226 -0.52 25.93 7.66
C SER A 226 -1.16 26.70 6.49
N TYR A 227 -2.08 27.61 6.81
CA TYR A 227 -2.80 28.44 5.83
C TYR A 227 -2.95 29.87 6.34
N ALA A 228 -2.95 30.84 5.42
CA ALA A 228 -3.25 32.22 5.71
C ALA A 228 -4.17 32.81 4.65
N TYR A 229 -4.86 33.88 5.00
CA TYR A 229 -5.56 34.74 4.03
C TYR A 229 -4.55 35.64 3.30
N LEU A 230 -4.99 36.26 2.19
CA LEU A 230 -4.14 37.18 1.39
C LEU A 230 -3.55 38.36 2.18
N ASP A 231 -4.22 38.79 3.24
CA ASP A 231 -3.78 39.84 4.14
C ASP A 231 -2.75 39.39 5.20
N GLY A 232 -2.38 38.08 5.15
CA GLY A 232 -1.46 37.49 6.11
C GLY A 232 -2.11 36.98 7.39
N THR A 233 -3.44 37.14 7.56
CA THR A 233 -4.16 36.61 8.71
C THR A 233 -4.11 35.09 8.75
N PRO A 234 -3.75 34.44 9.87
CA PRO A 234 -3.79 32.99 10.01
C PRO A 234 -5.17 32.41 9.70
N ALA A 235 -5.21 31.29 8.99
CA ALA A 235 -6.45 30.58 8.67
C ALA A 235 -6.40 29.16 9.23
N ASN A 236 -7.49 28.72 9.89
CA ASN A 236 -7.64 27.37 10.40
C ASN A 236 -8.20 26.38 9.36
N GLU A 237 -8.69 26.92 8.24
CA GLU A 237 -9.25 26.13 7.14
C GLU A 237 -8.38 26.28 5.89
N LYS A 238 -8.51 25.31 4.98
CA LYS A 238 -7.77 25.35 3.73
C LYS A 238 -8.13 26.59 2.94
N THR A 239 -7.13 27.44 2.69
CA THR A 239 -7.22 28.61 1.81
C THR A 239 -6.45 28.33 0.51
N ASP A 240 -6.59 29.23 -0.48
CA ASP A 240 -5.83 29.14 -1.74
C ASP A 240 -4.34 29.46 -1.56
N TYR A 241 -3.96 29.90 -0.38
CA TYR A 241 -2.58 30.34 -0.08
C TYR A 241 -2.00 29.53 1.10
N PRO A 242 -1.40 28.35 0.82
CA PRO A 242 -0.67 27.62 1.84
C PRO A 242 0.56 28.43 2.28
N ILE A 243 0.76 28.56 3.58
CA ILE A 243 2.05 29.00 4.14
C ILE A 243 2.91 27.74 4.24
N TYR A 244 4.02 27.75 3.54
CA TYR A 244 5.08 26.76 3.74
C TYR A 244 6.04 27.35 4.77
N PRO A 245 6.28 26.65 5.89
CA PRO A 245 7.29 27.05 6.85
C PRO A 245 8.69 27.00 6.27
#